data_00f16f33169ef1fcd6fe182a64e09d30
#
_entry.id   00f16f33169ef1fcd6fe182a64e09d30
#
_cell.length_a   1.000
_cell.length_b   1.000
_cell.length_c   1.000
_cell.angle_alpha   90.00
_cell.angle_beta   90.00
_cell.angle_gamma   90.00
#
_symmetry.space_group_name_H-M   'P 1'
#
loop_
_entity.id
_entity.type
_entity.pdbx_description
1 polymer ?
#
loop_
_entity_poly.entity_id
_entity_poly.type
_entity_poly.pdbx_seq_one_letter_code
_entity_poly.pdbx_strand_id
1 'polypeptide(L)'
;MAENFYLDNADIKFNLMNLGLEDVVRMREADYAQARDFPDAPVSFADALDSYDRVLAMVGEICGDLIAPRAADVDEEGARCEGGKVTYAKGTQENLRNLSQAQLMGVMLPRRYGGLNAPVTVYTMMTEMVSRADASLQNLFGLQDIAETINRFGTEDQRQRFLPRFAAGEADGAMALTEPEAGSDLQAVQLKAHFDREKNQWYLNGMKRFITNGCAKVLLVLARSEEGTRDGRGLSMFVCERGPNLLVRRIENKMGIHGSPTCELQFNNVPAELVGERRRGLTRYVMSLMNGARVAISGQALGVAEAAWRNALKYAHEREQFGKPIIKFPAVYDMLVSDRVQILAARALLYETTRHVDMRDNWDEAIRHAAAPSAEMRQQEKAYGRTAAELTPLAKAFCTELANRVAYNGIQIHGGTGFMKDFPAERYYRDARITNIYEGTTQLQHVAAIGGIMQRVLDPLMTEMSLLPYEGKLRRLASAVDMGREKLQRAVKFVEARNDGDYFDLMARRLCDMETQVLCGYLMLRHALKDKGREAAAERYILDTQPLLAMHYEVITSGDFSLIDNREAILAL
;
A
#
# COMPACT_ATOMS: atom_id res chain seq x y z
N MET A 1 18.90 -19.48 -16.31
CA MET A 1 17.51 -19.26 -16.71
C MET A 1 17.16 -17.84 -16.28
N ALA A 2 16.44 -17.10 -17.12
CA ALA A 2 15.92 -15.78 -16.78
C ALA A 2 15.10 -15.85 -15.48
N GLU A 3 15.31 -14.91 -14.55
CA GLU A 3 14.53 -14.85 -13.31
C GLU A 3 13.20 -14.17 -13.61
N ASN A 4 12.09 -14.84 -13.32
CA ASN A 4 10.76 -14.27 -13.48
C ASN A 4 10.05 -14.22 -12.12
N PHE A 5 9.83 -13.02 -11.59
CA PHE A 5 9.31 -12.80 -10.24
C PHE A 5 7.83 -13.16 -10.07
N TYR A 6 7.11 -13.40 -11.16
CA TYR A 6 5.76 -13.95 -11.13
C TYR A 6 5.78 -15.47 -11.14
N LEU A 7 6.53 -16.07 -12.08
CA LEU A 7 6.56 -17.53 -12.26
C LEU A 7 7.25 -18.26 -11.10
N ASP A 8 8.18 -17.60 -10.41
CA ASP A 8 8.82 -18.15 -9.21
C ASP A 8 8.00 -17.94 -7.93
N ASN A 9 6.88 -17.18 -8.00
CA ASN A 9 6.00 -16.90 -6.89
C ASN A 9 4.58 -17.43 -7.12
N ALA A 10 4.43 -18.74 -6.97
CA ALA A 10 3.14 -19.43 -7.14
C ALA A 10 2.01 -18.82 -6.27
N ASP A 11 2.35 -18.06 -5.22
CA ASP A 11 1.38 -17.48 -4.30
C ASP A 11 0.66 -16.25 -4.89
N ILE A 12 1.36 -15.43 -5.71
CA ILE A 12 0.71 -14.34 -6.46
C ILE A 12 -0.32 -14.94 -7.44
N LYS A 13 0.11 -15.96 -8.22
CA LYS A 13 -0.78 -16.64 -9.17
C LYS A 13 -1.97 -17.32 -8.47
N PHE A 14 -1.72 -17.97 -7.33
CA PHE A 14 -2.79 -18.58 -6.53
C PHE A 14 -3.85 -17.53 -6.15
N ASN A 15 -3.43 -16.37 -5.67
CA ASN A 15 -4.36 -15.30 -5.29
C ASN A 15 -5.11 -14.75 -6.51
N LEU A 16 -4.44 -14.49 -7.64
CA LEU A 16 -5.11 -14.07 -8.88
C LEU A 16 -6.28 -15.01 -9.24
N MET A 17 -6.03 -16.32 -9.19
CA MET A 17 -7.00 -17.34 -9.62
C MET A 17 -8.08 -17.66 -8.57
N ASN A 18 -7.87 -17.35 -7.29
CA ASN A 18 -8.74 -17.80 -6.20
C ASN A 18 -9.37 -16.68 -5.35
N LEU A 19 -9.06 -15.42 -5.64
CA LEU A 19 -9.56 -14.28 -4.84
C LEU A 19 -11.04 -13.95 -5.08
N GLY A 20 -11.65 -14.43 -6.17
CA GLY A 20 -13.04 -14.13 -6.53
C GLY A 20 -13.20 -12.74 -7.16
N LEU A 21 -12.48 -12.51 -8.26
CA LEU A 21 -12.47 -11.22 -8.99
C LEU A 21 -13.56 -11.09 -10.06
N GLU A 22 -14.48 -12.05 -10.19
CA GLU A 22 -15.46 -12.07 -11.28
C GLU A 22 -16.32 -10.81 -11.31
N ASP A 23 -16.93 -10.43 -10.17
CA ASP A 23 -17.73 -9.22 -10.08
C ASP A 23 -16.90 -7.93 -10.24
N VAL A 24 -15.69 -7.92 -9.71
CA VAL A 24 -14.74 -6.80 -9.91
C VAL A 24 -14.53 -6.55 -11.39
N VAL A 25 -14.15 -7.59 -12.13
CA VAL A 25 -13.82 -7.49 -13.56
C VAL A 25 -15.07 -7.18 -14.37
N ARG A 26 -16.20 -7.88 -14.11
CA ARG A 26 -17.46 -7.66 -14.80
C ARG A 26 -17.93 -6.21 -14.72
N MET A 27 -17.89 -5.61 -13.53
CA MET A 27 -18.28 -4.21 -13.34
C MET A 27 -17.30 -3.26 -14.03
N ARG A 28 -15.99 -3.49 -13.87
CA ARG A 28 -14.95 -2.63 -14.45
C ARG A 28 -14.97 -2.65 -15.98
N GLU A 29 -15.31 -3.79 -16.58
CA GLU A 29 -15.43 -3.96 -18.03
C GLU A 29 -16.84 -3.66 -18.57
N ALA A 30 -17.72 -3.06 -17.74
CA ALA A 30 -19.11 -2.72 -18.09
C ALA A 30 -19.85 -3.92 -18.71
N ASP A 31 -19.87 -5.05 -18.00
CA ASP A 31 -20.39 -6.35 -18.50
C ASP A 31 -19.75 -6.76 -19.84
N TYR A 32 -18.44 -6.52 -19.99
CA TYR A 32 -17.61 -6.77 -21.19
C TYR A 32 -18.02 -5.98 -22.44
N ALA A 33 -18.81 -4.94 -22.27
CA ALA A 33 -19.25 -4.08 -23.39
C ALA A 33 -18.08 -3.29 -24.03
N GLN A 34 -17.00 -3.03 -23.27
CA GLN A 34 -15.82 -2.33 -23.75
C GLN A 34 -15.11 -3.03 -24.92
N ALA A 35 -15.24 -4.37 -25.05
CA ALA A 35 -14.67 -5.14 -26.15
C ALA A 35 -15.20 -4.74 -27.54
N ARG A 36 -16.32 -3.98 -27.60
CA ARG A 36 -16.85 -3.45 -28.87
C ARG A 36 -16.01 -2.28 -29.41
N ASP A 37 -15.42 -1.49 -28.50
CA ASP A 37 -14.72 -0.25 -28.83
C ASP A 37 -13.18 -0.42 -28.75
N PHE A 38 -12.72 -1.38 -27.94
CA PHE A 38 -11.31 -1.63 -27.67
C PHE A 38 -10.95 -3.09 -27.94
N PRO A 39 -10.15 -3.40 -28.98
CA PRO A 39 -9.81 -4.79 -29.36
C PRO A 39 -9.05 -5.58 -28.28
N ASP A 40 -8.37 -4.88 -27.36
CA ASP A 40 -7.61 -5.42 -26.24
C ASP A 40 -8.44 -5.61 -24.95
N ALA A 41 -9.70 -5.16 -24.96
CA ALA A 41 -10.60 -5.35 -23.83
C ALA A 41 -11.12 -6.80 -23.78
N PRO A 42 -11.20 -7.41 -22.56
CA PRO A 42 -11.63 -8.79 -22.43
C PRO A 42 -13.09 -8.97 -22.81
N VAL A 43 -13.41 -10.13 -23.39
CA VAL A 43 -14.77 -10.53 -23.78
C VAL A 43 -15.45 -11.39 -22.72
N SER A 44 -14.75 -11.83 -21.70
CA SER A 44 -15.23 -12.64 -20.59
C SER A 44 -14.29 -12.59 -19.40
N PHE A 45 -14.74 -13.10 -18.25
CA PHE A 45 -13.90 -13.21 -17.06
C PHE A 45 -12.68 -14.13 -17.30
N ALA A 46 -12.86 -15.24 -17.99
CA ALA A 46 -11.77 -16.16 -18.31
C ALA A 46 -10.70 -15.48 -19.19
N ASP A 47 -11.11 -14.70 -20.18
CA ASP A 47 -10.23 -13.92 -21.04
C ASP A 47 -9.48 -12.81 -20.28
N ALA A 48 -10.18 -12.14 -19.34
CA ALA A 48 -9.55 -11.16 -18.45
C ALA A 48 -8.46 -11.80 -17.57
N LEU A 49 -8.75 -12.95 -16.95
CA LEU A 49 -7.78 -13.67 -16.13
C LEU A 49 -6.55 -14.11 -16.93
N ASP A 50 -6.74 -14.64 -18.15
CA ASP A 50 -5.64 -15.01 -19.03
C ASP A 50 -4.80 -13.79 -19.42
N SER A 51 -5.43 -12.66 -19.69
CA SER A 51 -4.74 -11.39 -19.97
C SER A 51 -3.93 -10.90 -18.77
N TYR A 52 -4.50 -10.94 -17.56
CA TYR A 52 -3.78 -10.55 -16.33
C TYR A 52 -2.62 -11.51 -16.04
N ASP A 53 -2.80 -12.82 -16.20
CA ASP A 53 -1.72 -13.83 -16.02
C ASP A 53 -0.54 -13.53 -16.94
N ARG A 54 -0.81 -13.24 -18.23
CA ARG A 54 0.24 -12.87 -19.22
C ARG A 54 0.93 -11.55 -18.89
N VAL A 55 0.19 -10.53 -18.53
CA VAL A 55 0.76 -9.21 -18.16
C VAL A 55 1.61 -9.34 -16.90
N LEU A 56 1.15 -10.07 -15.89
CA LEU A 56 1.92 -10.31 -14.67
C LEU A 56 3.19 -11.14 -14.94
N ALA A 57 3.14 -12.10 -15.86
CA ALA A 57 4.33 -12.85 -16.29
C ALA A 57 5.36 -11.93 -16.99
N MET A 58 4.92 -11.01 -17.84
CA MET A 58 5.77 -10.00 -18.47
C MET A 58 6.39 -9.05 -17.42
N VAL A 59 5.60 -8.56 -16.47
CA VAL A 59 6.12 -7.73 -15.37
C VAL A 59 7.12 -8.50 -14.53
N GLY A 60 6.85 -9.78 -14.25
CA GLY A 60 7.77 -10.64 -13.51
C GLY A 60 9.12 -10.80 -14.20
N GLU A 61 9.14 -10.93 -15.54
CA GLU A 61 10.36 -10.98 -16.34
C GLU A 61 11.12 -9.64 -16.30
N ILE A 62 10.43 -8.52 -16.52
CA ILE A 62 11.04 -7.18 -16.43
C ILE A 62 11.66 -6.96 -15.03
N CYS A 63 10.98 -7.37 -13.98
CA CYS A 63 11.45 -7.24 -12.61
C CYS A 63 12.70 -8.10 -12.34
N GLY A 64 12.68 -9.37 -12.76
CA GLY A 64 13.76 -10.31 -12.48
C GLY A 64 15.00 -10.07 -13.34
N ASP A 65 14.81 -9.87 -14.65
CA ASP A 65 15.92 -9.80 -15.61
C ASP A 65 16.48 -8.39 -15.80
N LEU A 66 15.66 -7.34 -15.63
CA LEU A 66 16.09 -5.99 -15.96
C LEU A 66 16.22 -5.09 -14.70
N ILE A 67 15.26 -5.12 -13.77
CA ILE A 67 15.24 -4.20 -12.64
C ILE A 67 16.14 -4.69 -11.50
N ALA A 68 15.94 -5.93 -11.02
CA ALA A 68 16.64 -6.46 -9.86
C ALA A 68 18.18 -6.44 -10.01
N PRO A 69 18.78 -6.77 -11.18
CA PRO A 69 20.22 -6.71 -11.35
C PRO A 69 20.83 -5.32 -11.20
N ARG A 70 20.05 -4.26 -11.41
CA ARG A 70 20.51 -2.85 -11.32
C ARG A 70 20.33 -2.24 -9.94
N ALA A 71 19.59 -2.89 -9.05
CA ALA A 71 19.12 -2.27 -7.81
C ALA A 71 20.27 -1.89 -6.84
N ALA A 72 21.38 -2.63 -6.83
CA ALA A 72 22.56 -2.29 -6.04
C ALA A 72 23.24 -1.01 -6.56
N ASP A 73 23.46 -0.92 -7.87
CA ASP A 73 24.06 0.25 -8.51
C ASP A 73 23.16 1.48 -8.35
N VAL A 74 21.85 1.31 -8.44
CA VAL A 74 20.87 2.38 -8.20
C VAL A 74 20.93 2.90 -6.78
N ASP A 75 21.06 2.02 -5.78
CA ASP A 75 21.17 2.42 -4.38
C ASP A 75 22.48 3.16 -4.11
N GLU A 76 23.59 2.74 -4.72
CA GLU A 76 24.90 3.39 -4.57
C GLU A 76 24.98 4.74 -5.29
N GLU A 77 24.52 4.81 -6.55
CA GLU A 77 24.52 6.05 -7.33
C GLU A 77 23.53 7.07 -6.77
N GLY A 78 22.32 6.64 -6.45
CA GLY A 78 21.23 7.46 -5.96
C GLY A 78 20.78 8.56 -6.95
N ALA A 79 19.74 9.30 -6.55
CA ALA A 79 19.35 10.51 -7.25
C ALA A 79 20.25 11.70 -6.84
N ARG A 80 20.51 12.63 -7.76
CA ARG A 80 21.34 13.83 -7.51
C ARG A 80 20.58 15.11 -7.84
N CYS A 81 20.91 16.19 -7.15
CA CYS A 81 20.34 17.52 -7.40
C CYS A 81 21.44 18.56 -7.51
N GLU A 82 21.57 19.17 -8.67
CA GLU A 82 22.55 20.23 -8.95
C GLU A 82 21.83 21.45 -9.55
N GLY A 83 21.98 22.60 -8.92
CA GLY A 83 21.32 23.84 -9.37
C GLY A 83 19.78 23.73 -9.45
N GLY A 84 19.15 22.90 -8.64
CA GLY A 84 17.70 22.65 -8.68
C GLY A 84 17.26 21.67 -9.76
N LYS A 85 18.16 21.11 -10.54
CA LYS A 85 17.90 20.04 -11.51
C LYS A 85 18.17 18.69 -10.86
N VAL A 86 17.15 17.82 -10.83
CA VAL A 86 17.27 16.46 -10.34
C VAL A 86 17.60 15.52 -11.49
N THR A 87 18.55 14.61 -11.23
CA THR A 87 18.94 13.53 -12.16
C THR A 87 18.79 12.20 -11.42
N TYR A 88 18.04 11.27 -11.98
CA TYR A 88 17.94 9.91 -11.44
C TYR A 88 19.22 9.13 -11.72
N ALA A 89 19.48 8.12 -10.90
CA ALA A 89 20.47 7.10 -11.20
C ALA A 89 20.25 6.50 -12.60
N LYS A 90 21.33 6.11 -13.27
CA LYS A 90 21.26 5.55 -14.64
C LYS A 90 20.31 4.35 -14.72
N GLY A 91 20.42 3.42 -13.76
CA GLY A 91 19.55 2.24 -13.69
C GLY A 91 18.08 2.62 -13.51
N THR A 92 17.76 3.64 -12.70
CA THR A 92 16.38 4.15 -12.54
C THR A 92 15.82 4.68 -13.86
N GLN A 93 16.61 5.45 -14.63
CA GLN A 93 16.18 5.98 -15.93
C GLN A 93 15.89 4.85 -16.94
N GLU A 94 16.75 3.82 -16.97
CA GLU A 94 16.57 2.66 -17.83
C GLU A 94 15.33 1.86 -17.43
N ASN A 95 15.11 1.64 -16.13
CA ASN A 95 13.96 0.92 -15.61
C ASN A 95 12.63 1.62 -15.92
N LEU A 96 12.55 2.95 -15.74
CA LEU A 96 11.38 3.74 -16.12
C LEU A 96 11.10 3.67 -17.62
N ARG A 97 12.15 3.69 -18.46
CA ARG A 97 12.01 3.54 -19.91
C ARG A 97 11.46 2.15 -20.26
N ASN A 98 11.96 1.09 -19.64
CA ASN A 98 11.48 -0.27 -19.87
C ASN A 98 10.01 -0.42 -19.50
N LEU A 99 9.59 0.13 -18.33
CA LEU A 99 8.19 0.12 -17.90
C LEU A 99 7.28 0.92 -18.85
N SER A 100 7.74 2.09 -19.35
CA SER A 100 7.00 2.90 -20.32
C SER A 100 6.87 2.19 -21.68
N GLN A 101 7.93 1.56 -22.16
CA GLN A 101 7.92 0.79 -23.42
C GLN A 101 6.99 -0.44 -23.33
N ALA A 102 6.88 -1.04 -22.15
CA ALA A 102 5.94 -2.11 -21.87
C ALA A 102 4.50 -1.62 -21.61
N GLN A 103 4.21 -0.32 -21.75
CA GLN A 103 2.90 0.31 -21.53
C GLN A 103 2.36 0.11 -20.10
N LEU A 104 3.24 0.09 -19.10
CA LEU A 104 2.89 -0.17 -17.71
C LEU A 104 2.72 1.11 -16.87
N MET A 105 2.71 2.31 -17.48
CA MET A 105 2.62 3.58 -16.76
C MET A 105 1.18 4.10 -16.59
N GLY A 106 0.19 3.37 -17.11
CA GLY A 106 -1.24 3.68 -17.01
C GLY A 106 -2.09 2.44 -16.68
N VAL A 107 -1.60 1.56 -15.80
CA VAL A 107 -2.20 0.24 -15.55
C VAL A 107 -3.68 0.34 -15.16
N MET A 108 -4.05 1.26 -14.27
CA MET A 108 -5.42 1.42 -13.79
C MET A 108 -6.27 2.36 -14.64
N LEU A 109 -5.64 3.19 -15.48
CA LEU A 109 -6.36 4.20 -16.27
C LEU A 109 -7.28 3.57 -17.31
N PRO A 110 -8.43 4.20 -17.61
CA PRO A 110 -9.33 3.75 -18.66
C PRO A 110 -8.66 3.65 -20.03
N ARG A 111 -9.05 2.65 -20.84
CA ARG A 111 -8.51 2.43 -22.20
C ARG A 111 -8.64 3.64 -23.12
N ARG A 112 -9.71 4.42 -22.99
CA ARG A 112 -9.91 5.67 -23.77
C ARG A 112 -8.79 6.71 -23.58
N TYR A 113 -7.98 6.57 -22.53
CA TYR A 113 -6.80 7.41 -22.27
C TYR A 113 -5.49 6.65 -22.45
N GLY A 114 -5.52 5.45 -23.04
CA GLY A 114 -4.34 4.63 -23.30
C GLY A 114 -3.91 3.72 -22.13
N GLY A 115 -4.76 3.58 -21.10
CA GLY A 115 -4.52 2.69 -19.98
C GLY A 115 -4.95 1.25 -20.23
N LEU A 116 -4.65 0.35 -19.27
CA LEU A 116 -5.02 -1.07 -19.33
C LEU A 116 -6.38 -1.36 -18.67
N ASN A 117 -6.97 -0.40 -18.00
CA ASN A 117 -8.19 -0.56 -17.21
C ASN A 117 -8.12 -1.72 -16.18
N ALA A 118 -6.91 -2.05 -15.69
CA ALA A 118 -6.73 -3.15 -14.76
C ALA A 118 -7.26 -2.80 -13.35
N PRO A 119 -7.76 -3.79 -12.58
CA PRO A 119 -8.14 -3.60 -11.19
C PRO A 119 -6.95 -3.20 -10.30
N VAL A 120 -7.21 -2.52 -9.19
CA VAL A 120 -6.23 -2.20 -8.14
C VAL A 120 -5.54 -3.47 -7.64
N THR A 121 -6.25 -4.59 -7.57
CA THR A 121 -5.69 -5.90 -7.22
C THR A 121 -4.53 -6.31 -8.14
N VAL A 122 -4.71 -6.24 -9.46
CA VAL A 122 -3.67 -6.59 -10.45
C VAL A 122 -2.50 -5.60 -10.38
N TYR A 123 -2.80 -4.30 -10.26
CA TYR A 123 -1.79 -3.27 -10.06
C TYR A 123 -0.95 -3.50 -8.79
N THR A 124 -1.59 -3.93 -7.69
CA THR A 124 -0.89 -4.23 -6.44
C THR A 124 0.01 -5.46 -6.56
N MET A 125 -0.37 -6.46 -7.34
CA MET A 125 0.50 -7.60 -7.68
C MET A 125 1.75 -7.15 -8.45
N MET A 126 1.61 -6.21 -9.39
CA MET A 126 2.76 -5.59 -10.07
C MET A 126 3.62 -4.78 -9.09
N THR A 127 3.01 -3.99 -8.22
CA THR A 127 3.67 -3.22 -7.16
C THR A 127 4.55 -4.10 -6.27
N GLU A 128 4.05 -5.27 -5.86
CA GLU A 128 4.81 -6.24 -5.06
C GLU A 128 6.05 -6.72 -5.82
N MET A 129 5.93 -7.06 -7.11
CA MET A 129 7.06 -7.55 -7.91
C MET A 129 8.09 -6.46 -8.19
N VAL A 130 7.66 -5.24 -8.54
CA VAL A 130 8.56 -4.10 -8.73
C VAL A 130 9.31 -3.79 -7.43
N SER A 131 8.64 -3.83 -6.29
CA SER A 131 9.25 -3.59 -4.97
C SER A 131 10.23 -4.68 -4.56
N ARG A 132 9.94 -5.94 -4.90
CA ARG A 132 10.87 -7.06 -4.72
C ARG A 132 12.16 -6.85 -5.51
N ALA A 133 12.07 -6.25 -6.69
CA ALA A 133 13.21 -5.93 -7.53
C ALA A 133 13.97 -4.69 -7.03
N ASP A 134 13.28 -3.58 -6.81
CA ASP A 134 13.82 -2.31 -6.32
C ASP A 134 12.71 -1.50 -5.62
N ALA A 135 12.81 -1.40 -4.29
CA ALA A 135 11.84 -0.65 -3.48
C ALA A 135 11.85 0.86 -3.81
N SER A 136 12.98 1.41 -4.26
CA SER A 136 13.07 2.82 -4.64
C SER A 136 12.36 3.11 -5.96
N LEU A 137 12.42 2.19 -6.92
CA LEU A 137 11.70 2.30 -8.18
C LEU A 137 10.18 2.25 -7.96
N GLN A 138 9.72 1.46 -6.98
CA GLN A 138 8.30 1.41 -6.64
C GLN A 138 7.74 2.77 -6.25
N ASN A 139 8.52 3.61 -5.58
CA ASN A 139 8.09 4.98 -5.25
C ASN A 139 7.79 5.84 -6.49
N LEU A 140 8.38 5.53 -7.63
CA LEU A 140 8.11 6.21 -8.89
C LEU A 140 6.98 5.52 -9.68
N PHE A 141 6.98 4.21 -9.74
CA PHE A 141 5.94 3.39 -10.36
C PHE A 141 4.58 3.58 -9.67
N GLY A 142 4.58 3.67 -8.32
CA GLY A 142 3.39 3.86 -7.50
C GLY A 142 2.71 5.23 -7.67
N LEU A 143 3.40 6.23 -8.22
CA LEU A 143 2.82 7.56 -8.45
C LEU A 143 1.83 7.61 -9.63
N GLN A 144 1.47 6.49 -10.23
CA GLN A 144 0.31 6.36 -11.12
C GLN A 144 -1.01 6.75 -10.42
N ASP A 145 -1.07 6.68 -9.09
CA ASP A 145 -2.20 7.16 -8.27
C ASP A 145 -2.51 8.66 -8.49
N ILE A 146 -1.53 9.45 -8.94
CA ILE A 146 -1.74 10.86 -9.33
C ILE A 146 -2.68 10.95 -10.53
N ALA A 147 -2.41 10.14 -11.56
CA ALA A 147 -3.26 10.08 -12.75
C ALA A 147 -4.65 9.52 -12.41
N GLU A 148 -4.74 8.49 -11.56
CA GLU A 148 -6.02 7.95 -11.12
C GLU A 148 -6.84 8.98 -10.31
N THR A 149 -6.19 9.81 -9.51
CA THR A 149 -6.86 10.90 -8.79
C THR A 149 -7.41 11.95 -9.76
N ILE A 150 -6.67 12.29 -10.82
CA ILE A 150 -7.17 13.19 -11.89
C ILE A 150 -8.32 12.52 -12.65
N ASN A 151 -8.23 11.21 -12.92
CA ASN A 151 -9.30 10.44 -13.54
C ASN A 151 -10.61 10.51 -12.74
N ARG A 152 -10.52 10.36 -11.43
CA ARG A 152 -11.70 10.33 -10.54
C ARG A 152 -12.30 11.71 -10.30
N PHE A 153 -11.50 12.74 -10.12
CA PHE A 153 -11.94 14.04 -9.60
C PHE A 153 -11.68 15.22 -10.52
N GLY A 154 -10.87 15.06 -11.56
CA GLY A 154 -10.58 16.10 -12.55
C GLY A 154 -11.75 16.37 -13.46
N THR A 155 -11.72 17.53 -14.15
CA THR A 155 -12.63 17.85 -15.26
C THR A 155 -12.29 17.00 -16.47
N GLU A 156 -13.21 16.92 -17.45
CA GLU A 156 -12.93 16.19 -18.70
C GLU A 156 -11.74 16.79 -19.47
N ASP A 157 -11.59 18.12 -19.47
CA ASP A 157 -10.43 18.80 -20.03
C ASP A 157 -9.11 18.37 -19.35
N GLN A 158 -9.09 18.32 -18.00
CA GLN A 158 -7.92 17.83 -17.25
C GLN A 158 -7.61 16.37 -17.56
N ARG A 159 -8.63 15.50 -17.67
CA ARG A 159 -8.43 14.09 -18.04
C ARG A 159 -7.82 13.96 -19.42
N GLN A 160 -8.35 14.66 -20.43
CA GLN A 160 -7.86 14.59 -21.81
C GLN A 160 -6.43 15.13 -21.96
N ARG A 161 -6.03 16.14 -21.17
CA ARG A 161 -4.68 16.71 -21.24
C ARG A 161 -3.64 15.89 -20.49
N PHE A 162 -3.99 15.32 -19.34
CA PHE A 162 -3.01 14.67 -18.47
C PHE A 162 -2.95 13.16 -18.65
N LEU A 163 -4.09 12.46 -18.70
CA LEU A 163 -4.10 11.00 -18.60
C LEU A 163 -3.38 10.27 -19.74
N PRO A 164 -3.52 10.68 -21.03
CA PRO A 164 -2.76 10.03 -22.11
C PRO A 164 -1.24 10.16 -21.93
N ARG A 165 -0.78 11.30 -21.40
CA ARG A 165 0.66 11.53 -21.14
C ARG A 165 1.20 10.65 -20.02
N PHE A 166 0.38 10.37 -18.98
CA PHE A 166 0.74 9.41 -17.94
C PHE A 166 0.77 7.99 -18.51
N ALA A 167 -0.26 7.57 -19.25
CA ALA A 167 -0.34 6.23 -19.83
C ALA A 167 0.84 5.94 -20.76
N ALA A 168 1.26 6.91 -21.56
CA ALA A 168 2.43 6.81 -22.45
C ALA A 168 3.78 6.88 -21.70
N GLY A 169 3.79 7.21 -20.40
CA GLY A 169 5.04 7.46 -19.66
C GLY A 169 5.73 8.79 -20.04
N GLU A 170 5.04 9.67 -20.76
CA GLU A 170 5.53 11.01 -21.12
C GLU A 170 5.46 11.99 -19.95
N ALA A 171 4.55 11.77 -19.00
CA ALA A 171 4.45 12.49 -17.75
C ALA A 171 4.56 11.55 -16.57
N ASP A 172 5.22 12.03 -15.52
CA ASP A 172 5.30 11.43 -14.20
C ASP A 172 4.63 12.36 -13.18
N GLY A 173 4.29 11.81 -12.02
CA GLY A 173 3.54 12.52 -11.00
C GLY A 173 4.29 12.74 -9.70
N ALA A 174 3.81 13.70 -8.90
CA ALA A 174 4.18 13.84 -7.50
C ALA A 174 2.98 14.30 -6.66
N MET A 175 2.94 13.84 -5.40
CA MET A 175 1.95 14.20 -4.42
C MET A 175 2.55 15.20 -3.43
N ALA A 176 2.24 16.50 -3.58
CA ALA A 176 2.81 17.58 -2.79
C ALA A 176 1.88 17.98 -1.64
N LEU A 177 1.90 17.20 -0.55
CA LEU A 177 1.05 17.42 0.63
C LEU A 177 1.82 18.00 1.81
N THR A 178 2.89 17.35 2.23
CA THR A 178 3.63 17.57 3.47
C THR A 178 4.40 18.90 3.49
N GLU A 179 4.40 19.55 4.65
CA GLU A 179 5.22 20.73 4.97
C GLU A 179 6.05 20.45 6.23
N PRO A 180 7.08 21.27 6.56
CA PRO A 180 7.91 21.02 7.75
C PRO A 180 7.12 20.82 9.03
N GLU A 181 6.05 21.59 9.25
CA GLU A 181 5.21 21.56 10.45
C GLU A 181 3.85 20.84 10.22
N ALA A 182 3.64 20.25 9.04
CA ALA A 182 2.38 19.60 8.67
C ALA A 182 2.66 18.26 7.97
N GLY A 183 3.06 17.24 8.72
CA GLY A 183 3.26 15.87 8.25
C GLY A 183 2.07 14.97 8.57
N SER A 184 1.90 14.58 9.84
CA SER A 184 0.75 13.78 10.30
C SER A 184 -0.54 14.61 10.34
N ASP A 185 -0.46 15.86 10.78
CA ASP A 185 -1.60 16.79 10.76
C ASP A 185 -1.59 17.66 9.50
N LEU A 186 -2.17 17.14 8.43
CA LEU A 186 -2.32 17.87 7.17
C LEU A 186 -3.31 19.04 7.25
N GLN A 187 -4.09 19.18 8.32
CA GLN A 187 -4.95 20.36 8.51
C GLN A 187 -4.13 21.63 8.71
N ALA A 188 -2.90 21.47 9.23
CA ALA A 188 -1.96 22.56 9.51
C ALA A 188 -1.23 23.09 8.27
N VAL A 189 -1.47 22.55 7.07
CA VAL A 189 -0.87 23.01 5.80
C VAL A 189 -1.06 24.50 5.59
N GLN A 190 0.03 25.22 5.27
CA GLN A 190 0.09 26.68 5.15
C GLN A 190 0.32 27.16 3.70
N LEU A 191 0.79 26.31 2.78
CA LEU A 191 0.97 26.70 1.37
C LEU A 191 -0.33 27.32 0.85
N LYS A 192 -0.25 28.54 0.31
CA LYS A 192 -1.41 29.34 -0.10
C LYS A 192 -1.74 29.15 -1.58
N ALA A 193 -3.04 29.07 -1.86
CA ALA A 193 -3.58 29.20 -3.20
C ALA A 193 -4.35 30.53 -3.31
N HIS A 194 -3.94 31.38 -4.24
CA HIS A 194 -4.57 32.68 -4.51
C HIS A 194 -5.20 32.65 -5.91
N PHE A 195 -6.44 33.14 -6.01
CA PHE A 195 -7.15 33.24 -7.29
C PHE A 195 -7.06 34.68 -7.84
N ASP A 196 -6.38 34.82 -8.97
CA ASP A 196 -6.32 36.07 -9.77
C ASP A 196 -7.57 36.14 -10.65
N ARG A 197 -8.48 37.06 -10.32
CA ARG A 197 -9.76 37.24 -11.04
C ARG A 197 -9.60 37.79 -12.44
N GLU A 198 -8.57 38.60 -12.68
CA GLU A 198 -8.32 39.22 -13.99
C GLU A 198 -7.82 38.19 -15.00
N LYS A 199 -6.97 37.28 -14.52
CA LYS A 199 -6.40 36.18 -15.33
C LYS A 199 -7.21 34.91 -15.28
N ASN A 200 -8.24 34.85 -14.44
CA ASN A 200 -9.01 33.62 -14.17
C ASN A 200 -8.12 32.42 -13.84
N GLN A 201 -7.10 32.63 -12.97
CA GLN A 201 -6.04 31.68 -12.72
C GLN A 201 -5.71 31.55 -11.23
N TRP A 202 -5.51 30.33 -10.75
CA TRP A 202 -4.96 30.06 -9.43
C TRP A 202 -3.44 30.12 -9.45
N TYR A 203 -2.87 30.63 -8.36
CA TYR A 203 -1.43 30.69 -8.13
C TYR A 203 -1.09 30.09 -6.76
N LEU A 204 -0.07 29.21 -6.73
CA LEU A 204 0.43 28.57 -5.51
C LEU A 204 1.68 29.28 -5.01
N ASN A 205 1.74 29.51 -3.67
CA ASN A 205 2.85 30.16 -2.99
C ASN A 205 3.16 29.48 -1.66
N GLY A 206 4.42 29.12 -1.43
CA GLY A 206 4.86 28.49 -0.20
C GLY A 206 5.87 27.38 -0.44
N MET A 207 6.02 26.50 0.55
CA MET A 207 7.02 25.43 0.54
C MET A 207 6.35 24.07 0.82
N LYS A 208 6.86 23.04 0.16
CA LYS A 208 6.55 21.64 0.46
C LYS A 208 7.84 20.87 0.74
N ARG A 209 7.78 19.89 1.63
CA ARG A 209 8.95 19.11 2.02
C ARG A 209 8.65 17.61 2.02
N PHE A 210 9.70 16.81 1.87
CA PHE A 210 9.61 15.35 1.80
C PHE A 210 8.76 14.84 0.63
N ILE A 211 8.76 15.56 -0.50
CA ILE A 211 7.94 15.22 -1.65
C ILE A 211 8.66 14.21 -2.54
N THR A 212 8.18 12.97 -2.51
CA THR A 212 8.66 11.90 -3.39
C THR A 212 8.45 12.31 -4.84
N ASN A 213 9.50 12.16 -5.65
CA ASN A 213 9.50 12.58 -7.05
C ASN A 213 9.07 14.05 -7.25
N GLY A 214 9.35 14.93 -6.29
CA GLY A 214 8.97 16.34 -6.39
C GLY A 214 9.53 17.08 -7.61
N CYS A 215 10.41 16.45 -8.38
CA CYS A 215 10.90 16.90 -9.68
C CYS A 215 9.98 16.52 -10.86
N ALA A 216 8.89 15.80 -10.64
CA ALA A 216 7.95 15.33 -11.64
C ALA A 216 7.37 16.45 -12.52
N LYS A 217 6.84 16.08 -13.69
CA LYS A 217 6.21 17.01 -14.65
C LYS A 217 4.86 17.51 -14.17
N VAL A 218 4.07 16.68 -13.46
CA VAL A 218 2.73 17.00 -12.97
C VAL A 218 2.65 16.78 -11.48
N LEU A 219 2.17 17.76 -10.73
CA LEU A 219 2.03 17.66 -9.28
C LEU A 219 0.56 17.87 -8.86
N LEU A 220 0.08 16.99 -7.96
CA LEU A 220 -1.12 17.27 -7.16
C LEU A 220 -0.70 17.94 -5.85
N VAL A 221 -1.26 19.11 -5.57
CA VAL A 221 -0.82 19.97 -4.47
C VAL A 221 -2.00 20.26 -3.54
N LEU A 222 -1.85 19.97 -2.25
CA LEU A 222 -2.77 20.42 -1.21
C LEU A 222 -2.39 21.83 -0.79
N ALA A 223 -3.33 22.77 -0.92
CA ALA A 223 -3.08 24.17 -0.60
C ALA A 223 -4.29 24.82 0.10
N ARG A 224 -4.01 25.84 0.91
CA ARG A 224 -5.03 26.65 1.58
C ARG A 224 -5.60 27.68 0.61
N SER A 225 -6.85 27.47 0.22
CA SER A 225 -7.61 28.33 -0.70
C SER A 225 -8.56 29.29 0.01
N GLU A 226 -8.75 29.12 1.34
CA GLU A 226 -9.65 29.95 2.14
C GLU A 226 -8.86 30.75 3.17
N GLU A 227 -8.92 32.06 3.08
CA GLU A 227 -8.31 32.96 4.06
C GLU A 227 -8.98 32.83 5.43
N GLY A 228 -8.21 33.01 6.50
CA GLY A 228 -8.72 32.98 7.87
C GLY A 228 -9.08 31.60 8.41
N THR A 229 -8.93 30.51 7.62
CA THR A 229 -9.18 29.14 8.09
C THR A 229 -7.91 28.47 8.61
N ARG A 230 -8.08 27.58 9.61
CA ARG A 230 -6.96 26.79 10.18
C ARG A 230 -7.20 25.27 10.14
N ASP A 231 -8.36 24.83 9.68
CA ASP A 231 -8.77 23.43 9.59
C ASP A 231 -8.76 22.91 8.15
N GLY A 232 -9.08 21.62 7.99
CA GLY A 232 -9.11 20.94 6.69
C GLY A 232 -10.15 21.51 5.71
N ARG A 233 -11.16 22.24 6.20
CA ARG A 233 -12.19 22.87 5.35
C ARG A 233 -11.66 24.08 4.58
N GLY A 234 -10.50 24.60 4.95
CA GLY A 234 -9.82 25.65 4.20
C GLY A 234 -8.92 25.15 3.08
N LEU A 235 -8.81 23.84 2.89
CA LEU A 235 -7.87 23.21 1.97
C LEU A 235 -8.55 22.71 0.69
N SER A 236 -7.93 22.98 -0.45
CA SER A 236 -8.34 22.51 -1.79
C SER A 236 -7.19 21.78 -2.46
N MET A 237 -7.51 20.90 -3.42
CA MET A 237 -6.52 20.21 -4.22
C MET A 237 -6.34 20.91 -5.57
N PHE A 238 -5.10 21.03 -5.98
CA PHE A 238 -4.71 21.64 -7.24
C PHE A 238 -3.82 20.73 -8.05
N VAL A 239 -3.91 20.81 -9.37
CA VAL A 239 -2.93 20.25 -10.29
C VAL A 239 -2.10 21.38 -10.86
N CYS A 240 -0.78 21.19 -10.93
CA CYS A 240 0.12 22.11 -11.61
C CYS A 240 1.17 21.34 -12.42
N GLU A 241 1.66 21.97 -13.48
CA GLU A 241 2.78 21.47 -14.25
C GLU A 241 4.08 22.14 -13.79
N ARG A 242 5.18 21.41 -13.98
CA ARG A 242 6.51 21.96 -13.71
C ARG A 242 6.81 23.12 -14.63
N GLY A 243 7.26 24.20 -14.04
CA GLY A 243 7.66 25.42 -14.75
C GLY A 243 8.74 26.17 -13.96
N PRO A 244 9.21 27.32 -14.46
CA PRO A 244 10.33 28.07 -13.86
C PRO A 244 10.04 28.58 -12.44
N ASN A 245 8.77 28.71 -12.08
CA ASN A 245 8.33 29.19 -10.76
C ASN A 245 8.23 28.11 -9.70
N LEU A 246 8.40 26.83 -10.07
CA LEU A 246 8.42 25.68 -9.18
C LEU A 246 9.84 25.16 -9.04
N LEU A 247 10.50 25.50 -7.93
CA LEU A 247 11.90 25.20 -7.71
C LEU A 247 12.08 23.97 -6.84
N VAL A 248 12.97 23.08 -7.22
CA VAL A 248 13.54 22.07 -6.31
C VAL A 248 14.70 22.72 -5.59
N ARG A 249 14.57 22.92 -4.29
CA ARG A 249 15.64 23.52 -3.46
C ARG A 249 16.75 22.54 -3.16
N ARG A 250 16.37 21.30 -2.88
CA ARG A 250 17.28 20.17 -2.63
C ARG A 250 16.50 18.86 -2.67
N ILE A 251 17.23 17.75 -2.67
CA ILE A 251 16.73 16.42 -2.32
C ILE A 251 17.25 16.02 -0.95
N GLU A 252 16.47 15.21 -0.24
CA GLU A 252 16.83 14.73 1.10
C GLU A 252 17.84 13.59 1.03
N ASN A 253 18.82 13.60 1.92
CA ASN A 253 19.73 12.48 2.15
C ASN A 253 19.02 11.46 3.07
N LYS A 254 18.79 10.25 2.58
CA LYS A 254 17.93 9.25 3.21
C LYS A 254 18.71 8.02 3.66
N MET A 255 18.16 7.27 4.61
CA MET A 255 18.66 5.98 5.05
C MET A 255 18.63 4.91 3.95
N GLY A 256 17.56 4.88 3.13
CA GLY A 256 17.34 3.91 2.05
C GLY A 256 16.52 4.53 0.92
N ILE A 257 16.07 3.68 0.00
CA ILE A 257 15.31 4.07 -1.21
C ILE A 257 15.98 5.21 -1.99
N HIS A 258 17.30 5.11 -2.19
CA HIS A 258 18.12 6.18 -2.76
C HIS A 258 17.81 6.47 -4.23
N GLY A 259 17.31 5.49 -5.00
CA GLY A 259 16.94 5.66 -6.40
C GLY A 259 15.76 6.60 -6.65
N SER A 260 14.91 6.86 -5.64
CA SER A 260 13.81 7.82 -5.73
C SER A 260 14.18 9.15 -5.05
N PRO A 261 14.10 10.31 -5.75
CA PRO A 261 14.35 11.61 -5.12
C PRO A 261 13.21 11.99 -4.19
N THR A 262 13.55 12.54 -3.03
CA THR A 262 12.62 13.15 -2.08
C THR A 262 12.95 14.63 -1.98
N CYS A 263 12.07 15.50 -2.46
CA CYS A 263 12.38 16.89 -2.74
C CYS A 263 11.83 17.86 -1.68
N GLU A 264 12.56 18.96 -1.48
CA GLU A 264 12.04 20.19 -0.91
C GLU A 264 11.69 21.15 -2.06
N LEU A 265 10.44 21.62 -2.11
CA LEU A 265 9.89 22.42 -3.20
C LEU A 265 9.54 23.83 -2.74
N GLN A 266 9.86 24.83 -3.57
CA GLN A 266 9.45 26.21 -3.39
C GLN A 266 8.52 26.60 -4.53
N PHE A 267 7.34 27.09 -4.19
CA PHE A 267 6.31 27.60 -5.10
C PHE A 267 6.32 29.13 -5.05
N ASN A 268 6.56 29.77 -6.19
CA ASN A 268 6.63 31.22 -6.36
C ASN A 268 5.63 31.67 -7.44
N ASN A 269 4.37 31.87 -7.07
CA ASN A 269 3.28 32.12 -8.02
C ASN A 269 3.20 31.05 -9.12
N VAL A 270 3.18 29.78 -8.74
CA VAL A 270 3.05 28.67 -9.70
C VAL A 270 1.61 28.61 -10.19
N PRO A 271 1.36 28.72 -11.51
CA PRO A 271 0.02 28.55 -12.06
C PRO A 271 -0.50 27.13 -11.76
N ALA A 272 -1.75 27.06 -11.35
CA ALA A 272 -2.38 25.79 -11.01
C ALA A 272 -3.88 25.81 -11.33
N GLU A 273 -4.46 24.63 -11.42
CA GLU A 273 -5.89 24.44 -11.67
C GLU A 273 -6.51 23.68 -10.49
N LEU A 274 -7.72 24.07 -10.12
CA LEU A 274 -8.48 23.36 -9.10
C LEU A 274 -8.88 21.96 -9.60
N VAL A 275 -8.65 20.94 -8.77
CA VAL A 275 -9.14 19.58 -9.01
C VAL A 275 -10.37 19.34 -8.14
N GLY A 276 -11.49 19.01 -8.77
CA GLY A 276 -12.75 18.82 -8.08
C GLY A 276 -13.32 20.10 -7.47
N GLU A 277 -13.95 19.98 -6.31
CA GLU A 277 -14.62 21.08 -5.61
C GLU A 277 -13.67 21.79 -4.62
N ARG A 278 -13.79 23.11 -4.55
CA ARG A 278 -13.11 23.93 -3.56
C ARG A 278 -13.47 23.48 -2.12
N ARG A 279 -12.54 23.55 -1.19
CA ARG A 279 -12.72 23.20 0.23
C ARG A 279 -12.90 21.69 0.53
N ARG A 280 -12.74 20.84 -0.49
CA ARG A 280 -12.82 19.37 -0.38
C ARG A 280 -11.44 18.70 -0.48
N GLY A 281 -10.37 19.47 -0.60
CA GLY A 281 -9.01 18.98 -0.84
C GLY A 281 -8.59 17.89 0.14
N LEU A 282 -8.59 18.18 1.43
CA LEU A 282 -8.19 17.20 2.44
C LEU A 282 -9.25 16.12 2.69
N THR A 283 -10.50 16.56 2.94
CA THR A 283 -11.56 15.67 3.45
C THR A 283 -12.06 14.63 2.44
N ARG A 284 -11.84 14.85 1.13
CA ARG A 284 -12.29 13.94 0.08
C ARG A 284 -11.13 13.48 -0.81
N TYR A 285 -10.41 14.39 -1.44
CA TYR A 285 -9.48 14.04 -2.51
C TYR A 285 -8.16 13.49 -1.98
N VAL A 286 -7.56 14.17 -0.99
CA VAL A 286 -6.34 13.68 -0.33
C VAL A 286 -6.61 12.37 0.41
N MET A 287 -7.75 12.23 1.10
CA MET A 287 -8.08 10.97 1.78
C MET A 287 -8.23 9.81 0.80
N SER A 288 -8.83 10.04 -0.38
CA SER A 288 -8.92 9.03 -1.43
C SER A 288 -7.54 8.65 -1.97
N LEU A 289 -6.70 9.64 -2.31
CA LEU A 289 -5.34 9.46 -2.79
C LEU A 289 -4.47 8.72 -1.76
N MET A 290 -4.51 9.12 -0.49
CA MET A 290 -3.74 8.46 0.59
C MET A 290 -4.18 7.01 0.82
N ASN A 291 -5.44 6.67 0.64
CA ASN A 291 -5.89 5.29 0.76
C ASN A 291 -5.35 4.41 -0.38
N GLY A 292 -5.28 4.93 -1.61
CA GLY A 292 -4.57 4.27 -2.71
C GLY A 292 -3.08 4.09 -2.41
N ALA A 293 -2.41 5.15 -1.98
CA ALA A 293 -1.00 5.12 -1.59
C ALA A 293 -0.72 4.11 -0.45
N ARG A 294 -1.60 3.99 0.56
CA ARG A 294 -1.47 2.99 1.65
C ARG A 294 -1.51 1.56 1.12
N VAL A 295 -2.37 1.27 0.16
CA VAL A 295 -2.42 -0.04 -0.51
C VAL A 295 -1.13 -0.30 -1.29
N ALA A 296 -0.66 0.68 -2.07
CA ALA A 296 0.59 0.57 -2.83
C ALA A 296 1.80 0.34 -1.91
N ILE A 297 1.87 1.04 -0.75
CA ILE A 297 2.93 0.84 0.25
C ILE A 297 2.83 -0.52 0.95
N SER A 298 1.63 -1.05 1.14
CA SER A 298 1.47 -2.42 1.64
C SER A 298 2.06 -3.44 0.66
N GLY A 299 1.83 -3.25 -0.64
CA GLY A 299 2.46 -4.04 -1.72
C GLY A 299 3.97 -3.85 -1.77
N GLN A 300 4.45 -2.61 -1.60
CA GLN A 300 5.89 -2.32 -1.52
C GLN A 300 6.55 -3.06 -0.35
N ALA A 301 5.99 -2.94 0.82
CA ALA A 301 6.51 -3.61 2.02
C ALA A 301 6.54 -5.13 1.84
N LEU A 302 5.48 -5.71 1.27
CA LEU A 302 5.39 -7.13 1.00
C LEU A 302 6.45 -7.59 -0.01
N GLY A 303 6.71 -6.80 -1.07
CA GLY A 303 7.79 -7.07 -2.03
C GLY A 303 9.18 -7.06 -1.39
N VAL A 304 9.46 -6.09 -0.51
CA VAL A 304 10.71 -6.04 0.26
C VAL A 304 10.84 -7.25 1.19
N ALA A 305 9.76 -7.63 1.89
CA ALA A 305 9.75 -8.81 2.76
C ALA A 305 10.03 -10.10 1.96
N GLU A 306 9.40 -10.27 0.80
CA GLU A 306 9.64 -11.42 -0.08
C GLU A 306 11.10 -11.45 -0.57
N ALA A 307 11.69 -10.30 -0.97
CA ALA A 307 13.08 -10.20 -1.37
C ALA A 307 14.05 -10.59 -0.24
N ALA A 308 13.84 -10.03 0.94
CA ALA A 308 14.67 -10.31 2.11
C ALA A 308 14.60 -11.78 2.54
N TRP A 309 13.39 -12.35 2.57
CA TRP A 309 13.18 -13.75 2.93
C TRP A 309 13.83 -14.71 1.92
N ARG A 310 13.65 -14.49 0.60
CA ARG A 310 14.24 -15.34 -0.44
C ARG A 310 15.76 -15.31 -0.41
N ASN A 311 16.33 -14.13 -0.21
CA ASN A 311 17.78 -13.97 -0.10
C ASN A 311 18.30 -14.70 1.15
N ALA A 312 17.64 -14.55 2.29
CA ALA A 312 18.01 -15.26 3.52
C ALA A 312 17.87 -16.78 3.39
N LEU A 313 16.80 -17.26 2.74
CA LEU A 313 16.57 -18.68 2.48
C LEU A 313 17.68 -19.27 1.59
N LYS A 314 18.03 -18.58 0.49
CA LYS A 314 19.13 -18.98 -0.39
C LYS A 314 20.44 -19.08 0.38
N TYR A 315 20.79 -18.02 1.10
CA TYR A 315 22.01 -18.00 1.91
C TYR A 315 22.04 -19.12 2.94
N ALA A 316 20.92 -19.40 3.62
CA ALA A 316 20.84 -20.46 4.63
C ALA A 316 21.04 -21.87 4.05
N HIS A 317 20.72 -22.10 2.78
CA HIS A 317 21.00 -23.34 2.09
C HIS A 317 22.47 -23.48 1.67
N GLU A 318 23.12 -22.38 1.29
CA GLU A 318 24.49 -22.37 0.76
C GLU A 318 25.55 -22.27 1.87
N ARG A 319 25.27 -21.53 2.94
CA ARG A 319 26.19 -21.30 4.04
C ARG A 319 26.30 -22.49 4.96
N GLU A 320 27.52 -23.02 5.12
CA GLU A 320 27.80 -24.11 6.06
C GLU A 320 28.50 -23.61 7.32
N GLN A 321 28.07 -24.13 8.48
CA GLN A 321 28.72 -23.99 9.78
C GLN A 321 28.54 -25.30 10.55
N PHE A 322 29.53 -25.66 11.38
CA PHE A 322 29.54 -26.88 12.16
C PHE A 322 29.25 -28.14 11.30
N GLY A 323 29.80 -28.15 10.07
CA GLY A 323 29.73 -29.29 9.14
C GLY A 323 28.38 -29.50 8.45
N LYS A 324 27.47 -28.51 8.45
CA LYS A 324 26.19 -28.60 7.74
C LYS A 324 25.65 -27.22 7.34
N PRO A 325 24.80 -27.15 6.30
CA PRO A 325 24.09 -25.92 5.95
C PRO A 325 23.30 -25.34 7.13
N ILE A 326 23.33 -24.00 7.30
CA ILE A 326 22.74 -23.36 8.47
C ILE A 326 21.20 -23.49 8.50
N ILE A 327 20.54 -23.72 7.38
CA ILE A 327 19.11 -24.04 7.33
C ILE A 327 18.73 -25.26 8.20
N LYS A 328 19.66 -26.16 8.50
CA LYS A 328 19.42 -27.35 9.34
C LYS A 328 19.44 -27.06 10.85
N PHE A 329 19.71 -25.82 11.25
CA PHE A 329 19.64 -25.43 12.68
C PHE A 329 18.26 -24.91 13.03
N PRO A 330 17.63 -25.42 14.12
CA PRO A 330 16.29 -24.99 14.56
C PRO A 330 16.14 -23.47 14.68
N ALA A 331 17.12 -22.79 15.26
CA ALA A 331 17.10 -21.33 15.42
C ALA A 331 17.07 -20.57 14.08
N VAL A 332 17.58 -21.16 12.99
CA VAL A 332 17.58 -20.54 11.66
C VAL A 332 16.28 -20.85 10.91
N TYR A 333 15.88 -22.13 10.86
CA TYR A 333 14.64 -22.46 10.15
C TYR A 333 13.39 -21.93 10.85
N ASP A 334 13.41 -21.73 12.16
CA ASP A 334 12.32 -21.10 12.90
C ASP A 334 12.03 -19.67 12.39
N MET A 335 13.08 -18.83 12.25
CA MET A 335 12.96 -17.50 11.65
C MET A 335 12.41 -17.57 10.22
N LEU A 336 12.96 -18.43 9.37
CA LEU A 336 12.57 -18.55 7.96
C LEU A 336 11.14 -19.05 7.79
N VAL A 337 10.71 -20.02 8.59
CA VAL A 337 9.33 -20.56 8.56
C VAL A 337 8.34 -19.52 9.07
N SER A 338 8.65 -18.87 10.21
CA SER A 338 7.81 -17.81 10.77
C SER A 338 7.63 -16.67 9.76
N ASP A 339 8.73 -16.17 9.18
CA ASP A 339 8.68 -15.11 8.17
C ASP A 339 7.86 -15.51 6.94
N ARG A 340 8.04 -16.75 6.42
CA ARG A 340 7.26 -17.25 5.28
C ARG A 340 5.78 -17.28 5.55
N VAL A 341 5.39 -17.82 6.69
CA VAL A 341 3.98 -17.94 7.09
C VAL A 341 3.33 -16.56 7.25
N GLN A 342 4.05 -15.60 7.84
CA GLN A 342 3.55 -14.23 7.97
C GLN A 342 3.46 -13.49 6.62
N ILE A 343 4.39 -13.73 5.68
CA ILE A 343 4.32 -13.20 4.30
C ILE A 343 3.07 -13.73 3.59
N LEU A 344 2.76 -15.02 3.73
CA LEU A 344 1.55 -15.61 3.15
C LEU A 344 0.28 -14.98 3.72
N ALA A 345 0.23 -14.77 5.03
CA ALA A 345 -0.90 -14.13 5.71
C ALA A 345 -1.05 -12.64 5.30
N ALA A 346 0.06 -11.91 5.24
CA ALA A 346 0.07 -10.51 4.81
C ALA A 346 -0.41 -10.35 3.36
N ARG A 347 0.01 -11.26 2.46
CA ARG A 347 -0.44 -11.29 1.06
C ARG A 347 -1.93 -11.59 0.96
N ALA A 348 -2.44 -12.54 1.75
CA ALA A 348 -3.86 -12.85 1.81
C ALA A 348 -4.68 -11.62 2.25
N LEU A 349 -4.24 -10.92 3.30
CA LEU A 349 -4.88 -9.69 3.78
C LEU A 349 -4.83 -8.57 2.75
N LEU A 350 -3.66 -8.34 2.15
CA LEU A 350 -3.49 -7.27 1.17
C LEU A 350 -4.41 -7.45 -0.05
N TYR A 351 -4.47 -8.65 -0.61
CA TYR A 351 -5.29 -8.87 -1.80
C TYR A 351 -6.78 -8.93 -1.47
N GLU A 352 -7.18 -9.40 -0.29
CA GLU A 352 -8.56 -9.24 0.17
C GLU A 352 -8.92 -7.75 0.32
N THR A 353 -8.00 -6.93 0.84
CA THR A 353 -8.16 -5.47 0.93
C THR A 353 -8.37 -4.86 -0.46
N THR A 354 -7.51 -5.21 -1.43
CA THR A 354 -7.61 -4.66 -2.80
C THR A 354 -8.92 -5.05 -3.48
N ARG A 355 -9.42 -6.27 -3.29
CA ARG A 355 -10.72 -6.71 -3.80
C ARG A 355 -11.87 -5.82 -3.29
N HIS A 356 -11.85 -5.46 -2.01
CA HIS A 356 -12.86 -4.56 -1.45
C HIS A 356 -12.70 -3.11 -1.94
N VAL A 357 -11.47 -2.67 -2.16
CA VAL A 357 -11.16 -1.36 -2.78
C VAL A 357 -11.69 -1.33 -4.22
N ASP A 358 -11.42 -2.35 -5.02
CA ASP A 358 -11.93 -2.47 -6.38
C ASP A 358 -13.47 -2.43 -6.44
N MET A 359 -14.15 -3.18 -5.58
CA MET A 359 -15.61 -3.19 -5.51
C MET A 359 -16.19 -1.83 -5.11
N ARG A 360 -15.59 -1.15 -4.11
CA ARG A 360 -15.99 0.22 -3.75
C ARG A 360 -15.82 1.17 -4.93
N ASP A 361 -14.70 1.12 -5.62
CA ASP A 361 -14.38 2.04 -6.71
C ASP A 361 -15.28 1.80 -7.92
N ASN A 362 -15.58 0.55 -8.23
CA ASN A 362 -16.54 0.19 -9.28
C ASN A 362 -17.96 0.68 -8.96
N TRP A 363 -18.43 0.56 -7.72
CA TRP A 363 -19.73 1.10 -7.32
C TRP A 363 -19.75 2.64 -7.33
N ASP A 364 -18.69 3.31 -6.87
CA ASP A 364 -18.56 4.78 -6.96
C ASP A 364 -18.59 5.25 -8.42
N GLU A 365 -17.92 4.53 -9.33
CA GLU A 365 -17.96 4.83 -10.76
C GLU A 365 -19.33 4.61 -11.37
N ALA A 366 -19.98 3.50 -11.05
CA ALA A 366 -21.34 3.20 -11.50
C ALA A 366 -22.35 4.28 -11.03
N ILE A 367 -22.22 4.74 -9.77
CA ILE A 367 -23.05 5.83 -9.21
C ILE A 367 -22.81 7.14 -9.96
N ARG A 368 -21.56 7.48 -10.27
CA ARG A 368 -21.22 8.72 -11.00
C ARG A 368 -21.77 8.76 -12.43
N HIS A 369 -21.89 7.61 -13.07
CA HIS A 369 -22.39 7.49 -14.45
C HIS A 369 -23.89 7.23 -14.54
N ALA A 370 -24.56 6.87 -13.46
CA ALA A 370 -25.99 6.64 -13.44
C ALA A 370 -26.77 7.96 -13.48
N ALA A 371 -27.76 8.07 -14.38
CA ALA A 371 -28.66 9.21 -14.44
C ALA A 371 -29.46 9.38 -13.12
N ALA A 372 -29.85 8.28 -12.47
CA ALA A 372 -30.48 8.22 -11.16
C ALA A 372 -29.98 7.00 -10.38
N PRO A 373 -28.95 7.16 -9.51
CA PRO A 373 -28.41 6.06 -8.74
C PRO A 373 -29.46 5.44 -7.82
N SER A 374 -29.60 4.10 -7.84
CA SER A 374 -30.52 3.37 -6.99
C SER A 374 -30.10 3.37 -5.51
N ALA A 375 -31.04 3.06 -4.61
CA ALA A 375 -30.73 2.88 -3.19
C ALA A 375 -29.77 1.69 -2.97
N GLU A 376 -29.91 0.63 -3.75
CA GLU A 376 -29.05 -0.54 -3.71
C GLU A 376 -27.61 -0.22 -4.08
N MET A 377 -27.36 0.51 -5.18
CA MET A 377 -26.02 0.96 -5.58
C MET A 377 -25.33 1.74 -4.44
N ARG A 378 -26.04 2.67 -3.82
CA ARG A 378 -25.52 3.46 -2.68
C ARG A 378 -25.25 2.59 -1.44
N GLN A 379 -26.09 1.58 -1.20
CA GLN A 379 -25.91 0.63 -0.11
C GLN A 379 -24.65 -0.21 -0.32
N GLN A 380 -24.43 -0.73 -1.53
CA GLN A 380 -23.26 -1.53 -1.88
C GLN A 380 -21.97 -0.69 -1.80
N GLU A 381 -21.96 0.50 -2.39
CA GLU A 381 -20.80 1.41 -2.28
C GLU A 381 -20.45 1.69 -0.81
N LYS A 382 -21.45 2.00 0.02
CA LYS A 382 -21.26 2.25 1.44
C LYS A 382 -20.74 1.03 2.19
N ALA A 383 -21.24 -0.18 1.87
CA ALA A 383 -20.81 -1.42 2.52
C ALA A 383 -19.34 -1.73 2.18
N TYR A 384 -18.98 -1.77 0.90
CA TYR A 384 -17.60 -1.97 0.47
C TYR A 384 -16.68 -0.84 0.91
N GLY A 385 -17.18 0.40 0.91
CA GLY A 385 -16.44 1.58 1.39
C GLY A 385 -16.05 1.48 2.86
N ARG A 386 -16.96 1.05 3.74
CA ARG A 386 -16.67 0.84 5.17
C ARG A 386 -15.66 -0.28 5.38
N THR A 387 -15.85 -1.42 4.71
CA THR A 387 -14.93 -2.55 4.81
C THR A 387 -13.52 -2.18 4.29
N ALA A 388 -13.43 -1.54 3.14
CA ALA A 388 -12.14 -1.08 2.59
C ALA A 388 -11.45 -0.04 3.49
N ALA A 389 -12.21 0.86 4.12
CA ALA A 389 -11.68 1.89 5.03
C ALA A 389 -11.04 1.29 6.29
N GLU A 390 -11.50 0.11 6.75
CA GLU A 390 -10.91 -0.60 7.88
C GLU A 390 -9.78 -1.53 7.46
N LEU A 391 -9.96 -2.29 6.37
CA LEU A 391 -8.92 -3.21 5.87
C LEU A 391 -7.64 -2.49 5.45
N THR A 392 -7.74 -1.32 4.82
CA THR A 392 -6.58 -0.59 4.28
C THR A 392 -5.54 -0.23 5.36
N PRO A 393 -5.90 0.42 6.49
CA PRO A 393 -4.94 0.71 7.55
C PRO A 393 -4.41 -0.55 8.25
N LEU A 394 -5.23 -1.60 8.42
CA LEU A 394 -4.78 -2.88 8.98
C LEU A 394 -3.74 -3.55 8.08
N ALA A 395 -4.00 -3.62 6.78
CA ALA A 395 -3.05 -4.16 5.80
C ALA A 395 -1.75 -3.35 5.78
N LYS A 396 -1.83 -2.01 5.77
CA LYS A 396 -0.65 -1.14 5.78
C LYS A 396 0.18 -1.35 7.04
N ALA A 397 -0.43 -1.35 8.22
CA ALA A 397 0.28 -1.56 9.47
C ALA A 397 0.96 -2.94 9.49
N PHE A 398 0.22 -4.01 9.16
CA PHE A 398 0.73 -5.37 9.20
C PHE A 398 1.86 -5.62 8.18
N CYS A 399 1.67 -5.27 6.91
CA CYS A 399 2.68 -5.49 5.87
C CYS A 399 3.98 -4.72 6.15
N THR A 400 3.88 -3.47 6.63
CA THR A 400 5.06 -2.63 6.85
C THR A 400 5.84 -3.01 8.10
N GLU A 401 5.18 -3.38 9.20
CA GLU A 401 5.85 -3.92 10.38
C GLU A 401 6.50 -5.29 10.08
N LEU A 402 5.81 -6.13 9.29
CA LEU A 402 6.35 -7.41 8.82
C LEU A 402 7.61 -7.21 7.99
N ALA A 403 7.61 -6.29 7.02
CA ALA A 403 8.78 -6.04 6.16
C ALA A 403 10.03 -5.67 6.99
N ASN A 404 9.85 -4.81 7.99
CA ASN A 404 10.95 -4.44 8.89
C ASN A 404 11.49 -5.63 9.68
N ARG A 405 10.60 -6.52 10.18
CA ARG A 405 11.00 -7.73 10.91
C ARG A 405 11.70 -8.74 10.01
N VAL A 406 11.16 -9.01 8.83
CA VAL A 406 11.76 -9.98 7.88
C VAL A 406 13.12 -9.49 7.38
N ALA A 407 13.26 -8.20 7.09
CA ALA A 407 14.55 -7.62 6.69
C ALA A 407 15.58 -7.67 7.85
N TYR A 408 15.15 -7.44 9.10
CA TYR A 408 15.98 -7.64 10.28
C TYR A 408 16.44 -9.10 10.41
N ASN A 409 15.52 -10.07 10.30
CA ASN A 409 15.84 -11.49 10.34
C ASN A 409 16.77 -11.89 9.17
N GLY A 410 16.60 -11.28 8.00
CA GLY A 410 17.48 -11.48 6.85
C GLY A 410 18.94 -11.15 7.17
N ILE A 411 19.21 -10.01 7.79
CA ILE A 411 20.57 -9.64 8.25
C ILE A 411 21.05 -10.65 9.30
N GLN A 412 20.20 -11.01 10.26
CA GLN A 412 20.56 -11.94 11.33
C GLN A 412 20.97 -13.32 10.82
N ILE A 413 20.24 -13.84 9.81
CA ILE A 413 20.54 -15.12 9.16
C ILE A 413 21.86 -15.07 8.39
N HIS A 414 22.17 -13.95 7.73
CA HIS A 414 23.44 -13.75 7.04
C HIS A 414 24.62 -13.55 8.02
N GLY A 415 24.34 -13.17 9.28
CA GLY A 415 25.39 -12.84 10.24
C GLY A 415 26.22 -11.63 9.81
N GLY A 416 27.53 -11.66 10.02
CA GLY A 416 28.42 -10.55 9.68
C GLY A 416 28.37 -10.12 8.22
N THR A 417 28.15 -11.06 7.29
CA THR A 417 28.03 -10.75 5.85
C THR A 417 26.74 -9.98 5.52
N GLY A 418 25.67 -10.16 6.30
CA GLY A 418 24.42 -9.41 6.12
C GLY A 418 24.53 -7.93 6.48
N PHE A 419 25.57 -7.55 7.24
CA PHE A 419 25.87 -6.17 7.59
C PHE A 419 26.76 -5.46 6.55
N MET A 420 27.37 -6.24 5.64
CA MET A 420 28.23 -5.72 4.57
C MET A 420 27.44 -5.50 3.29
N LYS A 421 27.83 -4.51 2.49
CA LYS A 421 27.19 -4.16 1.21
C LYS A 421 27.40 -5.18 0.09
N ASP A 422 28.26 -6.19 0.29
CA ASP A 422 28.47 -7.31 -0.64
C ASP A 422 27.18 -8.17 -0.83
N PHE A 423 26.24 -8.08 0.13
CA PHE A 423 24.95 -8.75 0.11
C PHE A 423 23.79 -7.74 0.20
N PRO A 424 22.66 -8.00 -0.43
CA PRO A 424 21.56 -7.04 -0.46
C PRO A 424 20.77 -6.95 0.86
N ALA A 425 21.09 -7.74 1.88
CA ALA A 425 20.33 -7.83 3.14
C ALA A 425 20.26 -6.48 3.87
N GLU A 426 21.39 -5.73 3.92
CA GLU A 426 21.43 -4.42 4.55
C GLU A 426 20.58 -3.38 3.81
N ARG A 427 20.52 -3.44 2.45
CA ARG A 427 19.70 -2.56 1.64
C ARG A 427 18.22 -2.82 1.90
N TYR A 428 17.78 -4.08 1.93
CA TYR A 428 16.38 -4.43 2.24
C TYR A 428 15.96 -3.89 3.61
N TYR A 429 16.85 -3.92 4.59
CA TYR A 429 16.56 -3.39 5.92
C TYR A 429 16.46 -1.86 5.92
N ARG A 430 17.36 -1.15 5.23
CA ARG A 430 17.29 0.31 5.07
C ARG A 430 16.02 0.74 4.33
N ASP A 431 15.68 0.06 3.26
CA ASP A 431 14.51 0.35 2.43
C ASP A 431 13.20 0.03 3.16
N ALA A 432 13.13 -1.07 3.90
CA ALA A 432 11.95 -1.45 4.68
C ALA A 432 11.58 -0.37 5.71
N ARG A 433 12.58 0.31 6.29
CA ARG A 433 12.35 1.17 7.46
C ARG A 433 11.41 2.34 7.20
N ILE A 434 11.38 2.88 6.00
CA ILE A 434 10.48 4.01 5.69
C ILE A 434 9.02 3.58 5.56
N THR A 435 8.75 2.32 5.21
CA THR A 435 7.41 1.87 4.87
C THR A 435 6.40 2.01 6.00
N ASN A 436 6.82 1.90 7.26
CA ASN A 436 5.96 2.09 8.43
C ASN A 436 5.96 3.55 8.97
N ILE A 437 6.54 4.51 8.22
CA ILE A 437 6.58 5.93 8.57
C ILE A 437 5.73 6.75 7.61
N TYR A 438 6.04 6.73 6.29
CA TYR A 438 5.36 7.58 5.32
C TYR A 438 3.93 7.10 4.99
N GLU A 439 3.14 7.98 4.37
CA GLU A 439 1.70 7.79 4.11
C GLU A 439 0.89 7.47 5.38
N GLY A 440 1.33 8.05 6.50
CA GLY A 440 0.83 7.82 7.84
C GLY A 440 1.59 6.70 8.56
N THR A 441 2.15 7.04 9.73
CA THR A 441 2.88 6.08 10.57
C THR A 441 1.99 4.90 10.97
N THR A 442 2.61 3.81 11.46
CA THR A 442 1.88 2.66 12.01
C THR A 442 0.86 3.10 13.07
N GLN A 443 1.20 4.08 13.92
CA GLN A 443 0.29 4.61 14.94
C GLN A 443 -0.95 5.27 14.30
N LEU A 444 -0.77 6.04 13.22
CA LEU A 444 -1.89 6.64 12.49
C LEU A 444 -2.77 5.59 11.79
N GLN A 445 -2.20 4.45 11.39
CA GLN A 445 -3.02 3.35 10.86
C GLN A 445 -3.91 2.76 11.97
N HIS A 446 -3.40 2.60 13.19
CA HIS A 446 -4.21 2.13 14.32
C HIS A 446 -5.33 3.12 14.64
N VAL A 447 -5.04 4.42 14.67
CA VAL A 447 -6.06 5.47 14.85
C VAL A 447 -7.12 5.44 13.73
N ALA A 448 -6.72 5.13 12.49
CA ALA A 448 -7.66 5.04 11.38
C ALA A 448 -8.56 3.80 11.45
N ALA A 449 -8.03 2.65 11.92
CA ALA A 449 -8.76 1.39 11.99
C ALA A 449 -9.67 1.26 13.21
N ILE A 450 -9.25 1.80 14.38
CA ILE A 450 -9.89 1.48 15.66
C ILE A 450 -11.39 1.78 15.69
N GLY A 451 -11.83 2.83 15.00
CA GLY A 451 -13.25 3.18 14.91
C GLY A 451 -14.11 2.11 14.22
N GLY A 452 -13.56 1.44 13.20
CA GLY A 452 -14.19 0.33 12.51
C GLY A 452 -14.27 -0.93 13.40
N ILE A 453 -13.17 -1.24 14.11
CA ILE A 453 -13.11 -2.36 15.06
C ILE A 453 -14.19 -2.22 16.14
N MET A 454 -14.31 -1.04 16.74
CA MET A 454 -15.35 -0.77 17.74
C MET A 454 -16.76 -0.88 17.18
N GLN A 455 -16.96 -0.53 15.89
CA GLN A 455 -18.22 -0.70 15.18
C GLN A 455 -18.40 -2.11 14.58
N ARG A 456 -17.42 -3.00 14.72
CA ARG A 456 -17.44 -4.39 14.23
C ARG A 456 -17.69 -4.48 12.72
N VAL A 457 -17.07 -3.62 11.97
CA VAL A 457 -17.27 -3.50 10.51
C VAL A 457 -16.87 -4.79 9.79
N LEU A 458 -15.83 -5.50 10.24
CA LEU A 458 -15.36 -6.76 9.64
C LEU A 458 -16.09 -8.02 10.15
N ASP A 459 -16.98 -7.92 11.14
CA ASP A 459 -17.73 -9.07 11.67
C ASP A 459 -18.52 -9.83 10.58
N PRO A 460 -19.22 -9.18 9.62
CA PRO A 460 -19.89 -9.91 8.53
C PRO A 460 -18.92 -10.73 7.68
N LEU A 461 -17.77 -10.16 7.29
CA LEU A 461 -16.74 -10.85 6.51
C LEU A 461 -16.15 -12.05 7.27
N MET A 462 -15.82 -11.87 8.54
CA MET A 462 -15.32 -12.96 9.39
C MET A 462 -16.40 -14.05 9.61
N THR A 463 -17.68 -13.66 9.70
CA THR A 463 -18.78 -14.62 9.83
C THR A 463 -18.95 -15.45 8.57
N GLU A 464 -18.92 -14.83 7.39
CA GLU A 464 -18.96 -15.56 6.12
C GLU A 464 -17.86 -16.62 6.04
N MET A 465 -16.63 -16.25 6.40
CA MET A 465 -15.49 -17.17 6.38
C MET A 465 -15.60 -18.27 7.44
N SER A 466 -16.17 -18.00 8.63
CA SER A 466 -16.34 -19.00 9.68
C SER A 466 -17.34 -20.11 9.31
N LEU A 467 -18.27 -19.81 8.39
CA LEU A 467 -19.30 -20.75 7.91
C LEU A 467 -18.84 -21.63 6.75
N LEU A 468 -17.62 -21.45 6.24
CA LEU A 468 -17.09 -22.30 5.17
C LEU A 468 -17.00 -23.78 5.63
N PRO A 469 -17.08 -24.74 4.68
CA PRO A 469 -17.19 -26.18 4.99
C PRO A 469 -15.83 -26.78 5.41
N TYR A 470 -15.32 -26.37 6.57
CA TYR A 470 -14.09 -26.93 7.13
C TYR A 470 -14.31 -28.34 7.67
N GLU A 471 -13.41 -29.26 7.34
CA GLU A 471 -13.44 -30.64 7.81
C GLU A 471 -12.12 -31.04 8.47
N GLY A 472 -12.14 -32.12 9.26
CA GLY A 472 -10.97 -32.75 9.84
C GLY A 472 -10.06 -31.77 10.62
N LYS A 473 -8.83 -31.60 10.16
CA LYS A 473 -7.85 -30.69 10.76
C LYS A 473 -8.26 -29.24 10.63
N LEU A 474 -8.75 -28.83 9.45
CA LEU A 474 -9.18 -27.45 9.22
C LEU A 474 -10.34 -27.04 10.13
N ARG A 475 -11.25 -27.97 10.46
CA ARG A 475 -12.34 -27.72 11.42
C ARG A 475 -11.81 -27.38 12.80
N ARG A 476 -10.79 -28.10 13.29
CA ARG A 476 -10.17 -27.81 14.59
C ARG A 476 -9.46 -26.45 14.59
N LEU A 477 -8.77 -26.12 13.48
CA LEU A 477 -8.10 -24.83 13.32
C LEU A 477 -9.12 -23.68 13.23
N ALA A 478 -10.24 -23.86 12.52
CA ALA A 478 -11.32 -22.89 12.47
C ALA A 478 -11.89 -22.61 13.87
N SER A 479 -12.13 -23.66 14.68
CA SER A 479 -12.56 -23.47 16.07
C SER A 479 -11.56 -22.68 16.91
N ALA A 480 -10.25 -22.82 16.65
CA ALA A 480 -9.24 -22.01 17.34
C ALA A 480 -9.31 -20.53 16.92
N VAL A 481 -9.56 -20.25 15.64
CA VAL A 481 -9.78 -18.87 15.15
C VAL A 481 -11.06 -18.28 15.72
N ASP A 482 -12.15 -19.07 15.80
CA ASP A 482 -13.42 -18.66 16.42
C ASP A 482 -13.21 -18.24 17.89
N MET A 483 -12.45 -19.03 18.67
CA MET A 483 -12.08 -18.66 20.05
C MET A 483 -11.27 -17.36 20.12
N GLY A 484 -10.37 -17.12 19.16
CA GLY A 484 -9.65 -15.85 19.01
C GLY A 484 -10.59 -14.68 18.75
N ARG A 485 -11.57 -14.86 17.86
CA ARG A 485 -12.62 -13.88 17.57
C ARG A 485 -13.48 -13.57 18.79
N GLU A 486 -13.86 -14.58 19.58
CA GLU A 486 -14.58 -14.35 20.84
C GLU A 486 -13.78 -13.50 21.84
N LYS A 487 -12.46 -13.75 21.96
CA LYS A 487 -11.57 -12.92 22.79
C LYS A 487 -11.54 -11.47 22.29
N LEU A 488 -11.42 -11.24 20.98
CA LEU A 488 -11.48 -9.91 20.39
C LEU A 488 -12.79 -9.19 20.74
N GLN A 489 -13.93 -9.87 20.55
CA GLN A 489 -15.24 -9.30 20.86
C GLN A 489 -15.40 -8.95 22.36
N ARG A 490 -14.84 -9.77 23.25
CA ARG A 490 -14.82 -9.47 24.69
C ARG A 490 -13.89 -8.30 25.03
N ALA A 491 -12.73 -8.22 24.37
CA ALA A 491 -11.80 -7.10 24.53
C ALA A 491 -12.44 -5.77 24.09
N VAL A 492 -13.11 -5.75 22.93
CA VAL A 492 -13.87 -4.60 22.44
C VAL A 492 -14.92 -4.15 23.46
N LYS A 493 -15.76 -5.09 23.95
CA LYS A 493 -16.77 -4.80 24.97
C LYS A 493 -16.18 -4.25 26.25
N PHE A 494 -15.01 -4.75 26.68
CA PHE A 494 -14.32 -4.27 27.87
C PHE A 494 -13.90 -2.81 27.70
N VAL A 495 -13.29 -2.44 26.58
CA VAL A 495 -12.87 -1.07 26.29
C VAL A 495 -14.09 -0.13 26.16
N GLU A 496 -15.16 -0.58 25.50
CA GLU A 496 -16.43 0.17 25.41
C GLU A 496 -17.01 0.46 26.82
N ALA A 497 -17.05 -0.55 27.69
CA ALA A 497 -17.63 -0.42 29.03
C ALA A 497 -16.82 0.51 29.96
N ARG A 498 -15.53 0.65 29.73
CA ARG A 498 -14.69 1.58 30.50
C ARG A 498 -14.98 3.04 30.20
N ASN A 499 -15.37 3.35 28.96
CA ASN A 499 -15.68 4.71 28.52
C ASN A 499 -14.58 5.75 28.86
N ASP A 500 -13.33 5.39 28.69
CA ASP A 500 -12.13 6.16 29.00
C ASP A 500 -11.29 6.38 27.74
N GLY A 501 -11.08 7.63 27.33
CA GLY A 501 -10.42 7.99 26.08
C GLY A 501 -8.93 7.65 26.07
N ASP A 502 -8.22 7.88 27.18
CA ASP A 502 -6.78 7.59 27.26
C ASP A 502 -6.54 6.07 27.22
N TYR A 503 -7.41 5.30 27.90
CA TYR A 503 -7.34 3.84 27.84
C TYR A 503 -7.68 3.30 26.45
N PHE A 504 -8.68 3.86 25.79
CA PHE A 504 -9.05 3.52 24.42
C PHE A 504 -7.85 3.71 23.46
N ASP A 505 -7.21 4.87 23.52
CA ASP A 505 -6.07 5.18 22.66
C ASP A 505 -4.87 4.26 22.97
N LEU A 506 -4.61 3.95 24.24
CA LEU A 506 -3.54 3.05 24.66
C LEU A 506 -3.77 1.61 24.16
N MET A 507 -5.01 1.12 24.11
CA MET A 507 -5.36 -0.23 23.68
C MET A 507 -5.58 -0.37 22.17
N ALA A 508 -5.66 0.73 21.41
CA ALA A 508 -5.97 0.74 19.98
C ALA A 508 -5.07 -0.20 19.18
N ARG A 509 -3.75 -0.13 19.37
CA ARG A 509 -2.81 -1.04 18.70
C ARG A 509 -3.12 -2.52 18.96
N ARG A 510 -3.37 -2.89 20.22
CA ARG A 510 -3.61 -4.28 20.60
C ARG A 510 -4.90 -4.83 19.97
N LEU A 511 -5.94 -4.01 19.90
CA LEU A 511 -7.19 -4.38 19.24
C LEU A 511 -6.98 -4.56 17.73
N CYS A 512 -6.21 -3.67 17.08
CA CYS A 512 -5.85 -3.80 15.67
C CYS A 512 -5.03 -5.09 15.40
N ASP A 513 -4.06 -5.40 16.26
CA ASP A 513 -3.26 -6.63 16.16
C ASP A 513 -4.16 -7.87 16.31
N MET A 514 -5.08 -7.88 17.28
CA MET A 514 -6.02 -8.99 17.46
C MET A 514 -6.94 -9.20 16.25
N GLU A 515 -7.53 -8.12 15.72
CA GLU A 515 -8.41 -8.22 14.56
C GLU A 515 -7.67 -8.70 13.31
N THR A 516 -6.47 -8.16 13.07
CA THR A 516 -5.60 -8.61 11.98
C THR A 516 -5.26 -10.10 12.10
N GLN A 517 -4.90 -10.57 13.30
CA GLN A 517 -4.55 -11.97 13.56
C GLN A 517 -5.74 -12.91 13.32
N VAL A 518 -6.93 -12.55 13.78
CA VAL A 518 -8.16 -13.33 13.58
C VAL A 518 -8.54 -13.37 12.10
N LEU A 519 -8.57 -12.22 11.44
CA LEU A 519 -8.92 -12.12 10.02
C LEU A 519 -7.95 -12.92 9.15
N CYS A 520 -6.64 -12.75 9.36
CA CYS A 520 -5.63 -13.53 8.63
C CYS A 520 -5.77 -15.05 8.91
N GLY A 521 -6.15 -15.44 10.11
CA GLY A 521 -6.45 -16.83 10.44
C GLY A 521 -7.55 -17.41 9.53
N TYR A 522 -8.66 -16.70 9.35
CA TYR A 522 -9.73 -17.10 8.44
C TYR A 522 -9.28 -17.08 6.96
N LEU A 523 -8.53 -16.08 6.54
CA LEU A 523 -8.01 -16.00 5.17
C LEU A 523 -7.08 -17.19 4.85
N MET A 524 -6.18 -17.55 5.75
CA MET A 524 -5.30 -18.71 5.61
C MET A 524 -6.08 -20.03 5.56
N LEU A 525 -7.14 -20.17 6.35
CA LEU A 525 -8.05 -21.32 6.29
C LEU A 525 -8.80 -21.39 4.95
N ARG A 526 -9.31 -20.27 4.46
CA ARG A 526 -9.95 -20.18 3.12
C ARG A 526 -8.99 -20.59 2.01
N HIS A 527 -7.72 -20.19 2.10
CA HIS A 527 -6.70 -20.60 1.15
C HIS A 527 -6.42 -22.11 1.24
N ALA A 528 -6.39 -22.69 2.45
CA ALA A 528 -6.19 -24.12 2.64
C ALA A 528 -7.36 -24.98 2.13
N LEU A 529 -8.60 -24.44 2.12
CA LEU A 529 -9.74 -25.09 1.45
C LEU A 529 -9.59 -25.16 -0.08
N LYS A 530 -8.97 -24.14 -0.67
CA LYS A 530 -8.75 -24.06 -2.13
C LYS A 530 -7.55 -24.89 -2.58
N ASP A 531 -6.53 -24.99 -1.73
CA ASP A 531 -5.29 -25.71 -2.02
C ASP A 531 -4.77 -26.41 -0.74
N LYS A 532 -4.88 -27.73 -0.73
CA LYS A 532 -4.44 -28.57 0.40
C LYS A 532 -2.96 -28.39 0.77
N GLY A 533 -2.11 -28.01 -0.20
CA GLY A 533 -0.71 -27.70 0.05
C GLY A 533 -0.47 -26.55 1.03
N ARG A 534 -1.49 -25.71 1.27
CA ARG A 534 -1.44 -24.55 2.18
C ARG A 534 -1.85 -24.86 3.62
N GLU A 535 -2.30 -26.08 3.90
CA GLU A 535 -2.81 -26.49 5.22
C GLU A 535 -1.74 -26.35 6.32
N ALA A 536 -0.49 -26.72 6.03
CA ALA A 536 0.60 -26.60 7.00
C ALA A 536 0.93 -25.14 7.35
N ALA A 537 0.87 -24.24 6.37
CA ALA A 537 1.08 -22.81 6.60
C ALA A 537 -0.08 -22.19 7.41
N ALA A 538 -1.33 -22.57 7.12
CA ALA A 538 -2.50 -22.14 7.88
C ALA A 538 -2.42 -22.61 9.33
N GLU A 539 -2.06 -23.88 9.54
CA GLU A 539 -1.84 -24.44 10.90
C GLU A 539 -0.78 -23.65 11.65
N ARG A 540 0.39 -23.44 11.03
CA ARG A 540 1.49 -22.75 11.70
C ARG A 540 1.09 -21.32 12.08
N TYR A 541 0.47 -20.57 11.16
CA TYR A 541 -0.03 -19.23 11.44
C TYR A 541 -0.98 -19.18 12.63
N ILE A 542 -1.96 -20.08 12.65
CA ILE A 542 -2.98 -20.12 13.72
C ILE A 542 -2.34 -20.48 15.06
N LEU A 543 -1.44 -21.47 15.08
CA LEU A 543 -0.74 -21.87 16.32
C LEU A 543 0.16 -20.76 16.86
N ASP A 544 0.85 -20.00 15.98
CA ASP A 544 1.73 -18.90 16.39
C ASP A 544 0.94 -17.69 16.92
N THR A 545 -0.26 -17.46 16.40
CA THR A 545 -1.06 -16.30 16.78
C THR A 545 -1.93 -16.53 18.03
N GLN A 546 -2.27 -17.75 18.40
CA GLN A 546 -3.08 -18.02 19.60
C GLN A 546 -2.47 -17.48 20.92
N PRO A 547 -1.17 -17.65 21.20
CA PRO A 547 -0.56 -17.06 22.40
C PRO A 547 -0.57 -15.52 22.37
N LEU A 548 -0.40 -14.93 21.18
CA LEU A 548 -0.41 -13.47 21.01
C LEU A 548 -1.80 -12.89 21.26
N LEU A 549 -2.85 -13.53 20.72
CA LEU A 549 -4.25 -13.19 20.99
C LEU A 549 -4.58 -13.27 22.49
N ALA A 550 -4.10 -14.33 23.18
CA ALA A 550 -4.27 -14.45 24.61
C ALA A 550 -3.57 -13.33 25.38
N MET A 551 -2.33 -13.03 25.04
CA MET A 551 -1.55 -11.94 25.65
C MET A 551 -2.24 -10.59 25.46
N HIS A 552 -2.66 -10.26 24.23
CA HIS A 552 -3.36 -9.00 23.98
C HIS A 552 -4.67 -8.90 24.76
N TYR A 553 -5.46 -9.98 24.78
CA TYR A 553 -6.70 -10.06 25.54
C TYR A 553 -6.46 -9.80 27.03
N GLU A 554 -5.51 -10.49 27.66
CA GLU A 554 -5.18 -10.32 29.08
C GLU A 554 -4.75 -8.88 29.40
N VAL A 555 -3.88 -8.28 28.56
CA VAL A 555 -3.45 -6.89 28.75
C VAL A 555 -4.62 -5.92 28.64
N ILE A 556 -5.48 -6.07 27.60
CA ILE A 556 -6.63 -5.19 27.40
C ILE A 556 -7.63 -5.33 28.56
N THR A 557 -7.88 -6.55 29.05
CA THR A 557 -8.89 -6.78 30.09
C THR A 557 -8.36 -6.63 31.52
N SER A 558 -7.04 -6.47 31.70
CA SER A 558 -6.46 -6.17 33.02
C SER A 558 -6.95 -4.88 33.62
N GLY A 559 -7.27 -3.89 32.78
CA GLY A 559 -7.64 -2.55 33.20
C GLY A 559 -6.49 -1.78 33.84
N ASP A 560 -5.25 -2.15 33.56
CA ASP A 560 -4.05 -1.49 34.11
C ASP A 560 -3.87 -0.09 33.53
N PHE A 561 -3.80 0.92 34.38
CA PHE A 561 -3.56 2.34 34.08
C PHE A 561 -2.15 2.79 34.44
N SER A 562 -1.31 1.93 34.97
CA SER A 562 -0.01 2.32 35.51
C SER A 562 0.88 3.05 34.52
N LEU A 563 0.77 2.73 33.21
CA LEU A 563 1.51 3.45 32.16
C LEU A 563 1.00 4.89 32.00
N ILE A 564 -0.31 5.09 32.05
CA ILE A 564 -0.93 6.42 31.92
C ILE A 564 -0.57 7.25 33.15
N ASP A 565 -0.72 6.70 34.34
CA ASP A 565 -0.52 7.39 35.62
C ASP A 565 0.95 7.74 35.87
N ASN A 566 1.88 6.84 35.49
CA ASN A 566 3.29 6.94 35.86
C ASN A 566 4.20 7.40 34.72
N ARG A 567 3.66 7.68 33.50
CA ARG A 567 4.47 7.99 32.31
C ARG A 567 5.50 9.10 32.53
N GLU A 568 5.09 10.18 33.20
CA GLU A 568 5.99 11.32 33.45
C GLU A 568 7.12 10.97 34.41
N ALA A 569 6.81 10.23 35.47
CA ALA A 569 7.80 9.78 36.43
C ALA A 569 8.82 8.79 35.79
N ILE A 570 8.34 7.90 34.92
CA ILE A 570 9.20 6.95 34.21
C ILE A 570 10.10 7.67 33.18
N LEU A 571 9.55 8.63 32.44
CA LEU A 571 10.29 9.39 31.41
C LEU A 571 11.29 10.37 32.02
N ALA A 572 11.16 10.73 33.31
CA ALA A 572 12.08 11.60 34.03
C ALA A 572 13.33 10.89 34.58
N LEU A 573 13.37 9.52 34.52
CA LEU A 573 14.53 8.73 34.92
C LEU A 573 15.62 8.75 33.86
#